data_48cf91df2e2a5d746c2dc695ecf32dbc
#
_entry.id   48cf91df2e2a5d746c2dc695ecf32dbc
#
_cell.length_a   1.000
_cell.length_b   1.000
_cell.length_c   1.000
_cell.angle_alpha   90.00
_cell.angle_beta   90.00
_cell.angle_gamma   90.00
#
_symmetry.space_group_name_H-M   'P 1'
#
loop_
_entity.id
_entity.type
_entity.pdbx_description
1 polymer ?
#
loop_
_entity_poly.entity_id
_entity_poly.type
_entity_poly.pdbx_seq_one_letter_code
_entity_poly.pdbx_strand_id
1 'polypeptide(L)'
;MGFLDKLKKSIELKQRIPDDESIKKIESAIIELKKTLEKNPDDHKIITKLYMCYVEMSDTEKKIECLKKLSQLLPNDFYSFQQLADIYLNELEDVKQAKIYQNQANDIKNSF
;
A
#
# COMPACT_ATOMS: atom_id res chain seq x y z
N MET A 1 -10.57 31.70 0.01
CA MET A 1 -11.26 30.73 0.05
C MET A 1 -11.60 30.05 -1.19
N GLY A 2 -11.90 29.40 -1.81
CA GLY A 2 -12.20 28.77 -3.03
C GLY A 2 -11.37 27.53 -3.22
N PHE A 3 -10.56 27.53 -4.25
CA PHE A 3 -9.84 26.36 -4.69
C PHE A 3 -8.90 25.76 -3.63
N LEU A 4 -8.12 26.60 -2.97
CA LEU A 4 -7.17 26.14 -1.95
C LEU A 4 -7.86 25.50 -0.76
N ASP A 5 -8.98 26.07 -0.33
CA ASP A 5 -9.75 25.51 0.78
C ASP A 5 -10.38 24.17 0.42
N LYS A 6 -10.90 24.06 -0.81
CA LYS A 6 -11.45 22.80 -1.31
C LYS A 6 -10.38 21.73 -1.44
N LEU A 7 -9.22 22.10 -1.94
CA LEU A 7 -8.09 21.20 -2.07
C LEU A 7 -7.62 20.72 -0.71
N LYS A 8 -7.48 21.63 0.24
CA LYS A 8 -7.07 21.31 1.61
C LYS A 8 -8.06 20.37 2.29
N LYS A 9 -9.36 20.64 2.17
CA LYS A 9 -10.40 19.76 2.69
C LYS A 9 -10.34 18.37 2.06
N SER A 10 -10.14 18.31 0.75
CA SER A 10 -10.03 17.04 0.04
C SER A 10 -8.84 16.23 0.53
N ILE A 11 -7.70 16.88 0.74
CA ILE A 11 -6.49 16.26 1.27
C ILE A 11 -6.74 15.76 2.70
N GLU A 12 -7.33 16.58 3.54
CA GLU A 12 -7.66 16.21 4.92
C GLU A 12 -8.57 14.98 4.98
N LEU A 13 -9.58 14.92 4.12
CA LEU A 13 -10.48 13.77 4.05
C LEU A 13 -9.76 12.50 3.60
N LYS A 14 -8.83 12.62 2.65
CA LYS A 14 -8.07 11.48 2.14
C LYS A 14 -7.00 11.01 3.12
N GLN A 15 -6.45 11.93 3.90
CA GLN A 15 -5.39 11.64 4.86
C GLN A 15 -5.91 11.60 6.29
N ARG A 16 -7.18 11.26 6.43
CA ARG A 16 -7.81 11.21 7.73
C ARG A 16 -7.04 10.30 8.68
N ILE A 17 -6.60 10.88 9.80
CA ILE A 17 -5.91 10.13 10.85
C ILE A 17 -6.97 9.36 11.64
N PRO A 18 -6.83 8.04 11.78
CA PRO A 18 -7.77 7.25 12.59
C PRO A 18 -7.73 7.71 14.05
N ASP A 19 -8.87 7.62 14.73
CA ASP A 19 -8.92 7.90 16.16
C ASP A 19 -8.26 6.75 16.94
N ASP A 20 -8.07 6.96 18.26
CA ASP A 20 -7.39 6.00 19.11
C ASP A 20 -8.07 4.62 19.13
N GLU A 21 -9.39 4.61 19.09
CA GLU A 21 -10.15 3.35 19.06
C GLU A 21 -9.93 2.59 17.77
N SER A 22 -9.97 3.32 16.63
CA SER A 22 -9.71 2.72 15.32
C SER A 22 -8.28 2.21 15.23
N ILE A 23 -7.31 2.97 15.74
CA ILE A 23 -5.90 2.55 15.76
C ILE A 23 -5.75 1.24 16.53
N LYS A 24 -6.37 1.11 17.71
CA LYS A 24 -6.30 -0.11 18.51
C LYS A 24 -6.88 -1.31 17.77
N LYS A 25 -7.99 -1.12 17.06
CA LYS A 25 -8.61 -2.18 16.25
C LYS A 25 -7.68 -2.62 15.13
N ILE A 26 -7.06 -1.66 14.44
CA ILE A 26 -6.12 -1.95 13.35
C ILE A 26 -4.90 -2.69 13.89
N GLU A 27 -4.33 -2.22 15.00
CA GLU A 27 -3.17 -2.87 15.63
C GLU A 27 -3.48 -4.31 16.04
N SER A 28 -4.67 -4.54 16.60
CA SER A 28 -5.11 -5.89 16.96
C SER A 28 -5.25 -6.78 15.73
N ALA A 29 -5.82 -6.23 14.64
CA ALA A 29 -5.94 -6.95 13.38
C ALA A 29 -4.57 -7.32 12.81
N ILE A 30 -3.60 -6.40 12.87
CA ILE A 30 -2.24 -6.64 12.41
C ILE A 30 -1.62 -7.80 13.18
N ILE A 31 -1.75 -7.81 14.49
CA ILE A 31 -1.21 -8.89 15.35
C ILE A 31 -1.78 -10.24 14.94
N GLU A 32 -3.10 -10.33 14.78
CA GLU A 32 -3.76 -11.58 14.39
C GLU A 32 -3.36 -12.03 12.98
N LEU A 33 -3.30 -11.09 12.04
CA LEU A 33 -2.89 -11.40 10.67
C LEU A 33 -1.44 -11.89 10.62
N LYS A 34 -0.54 -11.29 11.39
CA LYS A 34 0.85 -11.74 11.47
C LYS A 34 0.97 -13.15 12.03
N LYS A 35 0.17 -13.48 13.04
CA LYS A 35 0.15 -14.85 13.59
C LYS A 35 -0.30 -15.87 12.54
N THR A 36 -1.34 -15.52 11.79
CA THR A 36 -1.84 -16.36 10.71
C THR A 36 -0.79 -16.52 9.61
N LEU A 37 -0.11 -15.43 9.27
CA LEU A 37 0.94 -15.43 8.25
C LEU A 37 2.13 -16.30 8.64
N GLU A 38 2.49 -16.37 9.93
CA GLU A 38 3.56 -17.26 10.40
C GLU A 38 3.31 -18.71 10.00
N LYS A 39 2.04 -19.13 10.00
CA LYS A 39 1.64 -20.49 9.60
C LYS A 39 1.67 -20.70 8.09
N ASN A 40 1.36 -19.63 7.34
CA ASN A 40 1.30 -19.66 5.88
C ASN A 40 1.98 -18.42 5.31
N PRO A 41 3.33 -18.35 5.29
CA PRO A 41 4.06 -17.12 4.94
C PRO A 41 3.80 -16.60 3.53
N ASP A 42 3.35 -17.46 2.63
CA ASP A 42 3.10 -17.10 1.23
C ASP A 42 1.62 -16.91 0.91
N ASP A 43 0.80 -16.76 1.93
CA ASP A 43 -0.64 -16.52 1.73
C ASP A 43 -0.85 -15.06 1.32
N HIS A 44 -0.99 -14.85 0.02
CA HIS A 44 -1.14 -13.49 -0.54
C HIS A 44 -2.41 -12.79 -0.05
N LYS A 45 -3.45 -13.53 0.32
CA LYS A 45 -4.68 -12.93 0.85
C LYS A 45 -4.43 -12.28 2.21
N ILE A 46 -3.66 -12.94 3.06
CA ILE A 46 -3.30 -12.39 4.38
C ILE A 46 -2.38 -11.18 4.21
N ILE A 47 -1.40 -11.27 3.31
CA ILE A 47 -0.49 -10.15 3.02
C ILE A 47 -1.27 -8.94 2.50
N THR A 48 -2.27 -9.17 1.65
CA THR A 48 -3.13 -8.09 1.15
C THR A 48 -3.90 -7.42 2.29
N LYS A 49 -4.42 -8.20 3.23
CA LYS A 49 -5.13 -7.66 4.41
C LYS A 49 -4.19 -6.84 5.29
N LEU A 50 -2.95 -7.31 5.48
CA LEU A 50 -1.92 -6.55 6.19
C LEU A 50 -1.62 -5.24 5.47
N TYR A 51 -1.46 -5.28 4.16
CA TYR A 51 -1.25 -4.08 3.36
C TYR A 51 -2.36 -3.05 3.60
N MET A 52 -3.62 -3.49 3.59
CA MET A 52 -4.76 -2.59 3.83
C MET A 52 -4.70 -1.96 5.23
N CYS A 53 -4.28 -2.71 6.24
CA CYS A 53 -4.08 -2.18 7.59
C CYS A 53 -3.00 -1.10 7.59
N TYR A 54 -1.90 -1.33 6.90
CA TYR A 54 -0.81 -0.36 6.82
C TYR A 54 -1.19 0.88 6.01
N VAL A 55 -2.07 0.74 5.01
CA VAL A 55 -2.65 1.90 4.32
C VAL A 55 -3.40 2.78 5.30
N GLU A 56 -4.25 2.18 6.14
CA GLU A 56 -5.02 2.94 7.13
C GLU A 56 -4.13 3.59 8.19
N MET A 57 -3.01 2.95 8.53
CA MET A 57 -2.03 3.50 9.48
C MET A 57 -1.05 4.47 8.84
N SER A 58 -1.12 4.64 7.52
CA SER A 58 -0.17 5.48 6.76
C SER A 58 1.29 5.07 6.97
N ASP A 59 1.52 3.78 7.13
CA ASP A 59 2.86 3.22 7.33
C ASP A 59 3.47 2.88 5.97
N THR A 60 4.14 3.85 5.37
CA THR A 60 4.71 3.73 4.03
C THR A 60 5.71 2.58 3.91
N GLU A 61 6.58 2.43 4.89
CA GLU A 61 7.60 1.38 4.88
C GLU A 61 6.97 -0.01 4.88
N LYS A 62 5.98 -0.23 5.72
CA LYS A 62 5.27 -1.52 5.80
C LYS A 62 4.41 -1.77 4.56
N LYS A 63 3.83 -0.73 3.98
CA LYS A 63 3.13 -0.86 2.70
C LYS A 63 4.06 -1.39 1.62
N ILE A 64 5.26 -0.83 1.52
CA ILE A 64 6.25 -1.25 0.54
C ILE A 64 6.65 -2.71 0.76
N GLU A 65 6.92 -3.11 2.00
CA GLU A 65 7.26 -4.50 2.32
C GLU A 65 6.19 -5.47 1.82
N CYS A 66 4.92 -5.17 2.13
CA CYS A 66 3.80 -6.01 1.69
C CYS A 66 3.69 -6.08 0.16
N LEU A 67 3.81 -4.94 -0.50
CA LEU A 67 3.69 -4.88 -1.97
C LEU A 67 4.85 -5.60 -2.66
N LYS A 68 6.05 -5.50 -2.13
CA LYS A 68 7.20 -6.25 -2.67
C LYS A 68 6.99 -7.75 -2.55
N LYS A 69 6.48 -8.20 -1.41
CA LYS A 69 6.16 -9.62 -1.22
C LYS A 69 5.05 -10.06 -2.18
N LEU A 70 4.00 -9.27 -2.31
CA LEU A 70 2.91 -9.55 -3.25
C LEU A 70 3.40 -9.61 -4.69
N SER A 71 4.31 -8.73 -5.08
CA SER A 71 4.86 -8.74 -6.44
C SER A 71 5.68 -10.01 -6.73
N GLN A 72 6.31 -10.58 -5.71
CA GLN A 72 7.01 -11.86 -5.83
C GLN A 72 6.07 -13.03 -5.93
N LEU A 73 4.97 -13.01 -5.16
CA LEU A 73 3.99 -14.10 -5.13
C LEU A 73 3.07 -14.08 -6.36
N LEU A 74 2.77 -12.90 -6.86
CA LEU A 74 1.85 -12.68 -7.97
C LEU A 74 2.54 -11.84 -9.07
N PRO A 75 3.55 -12.42 -9.74
CA PRO A 75 4.37 -11.64 -10.68
C PRO A 75 3.63 -11.16 -11.94
N ASN A 76 2.47 -11.74 -12.24
CA ASN A 76 1.67 -11.34 -13.40
C ASN A 76 0.53 -10.38 -13.03
N ASP A 77 0.42 -10.01 -11.78
CA ASP A 77 -0.57 -9.03 -11.33
C ASP A 77 0.07 -7.65 -11.26
N PHE A 78 -0.34 -6.77 -12.18
CA PHE A 78 0.25 -5.43 -12.27
C PHE A 78 -0.04 -4.55 -11.05
N TYR A 79 -1.05 -4.87 -10.25
CA TYR A 79 -1.50 -4.02 -9.15
C TYR A 79 -0.39 -3.67 -8.16
N SER A 80 0.35 -4.67 -7.69
CA SER A 80 1.43 -4.43 -6.73
C SER A 80 2.52 -3.53 -7.29
N PHE A 81 2.87 -3.73 -8.56
CA PHE A 81 3.87 -2.89 -9.23
C PHE A 81 3.39 -1.47 -9.40
N GLN A 82 2.11 -1.28 -9.76
CA GLN A 82 1.53 0.05 -9.91
C GLN A 82 1.50 0.78 -8.57
N GLN A 83 1.09 0.10 -7.51
CA GLN A 83 1.05 0.71 -6.18
C GLN A 83 2.45 1.08 -5.68
N LEU A 84 3.45 0.25 -5.95
CA LEU A 84 4.84 0.58 -5.63
C LEU A 84 5.30 1.83 -6.39
N ALA A 85 4.99 1.90 -7.67
CA ALA A 85 5.33 3.08 -8.48
C ALA A 85 4.70 4.34 -7.89
N ASP A 86 3.44 4.27 -7.52
CA ASP A 86 2.71 5.41 -6.95
C ASP A 86 3.27 5.85 -5.61
N ILE A 87 3.65 4.90 -4.75
CA ILE A 87 4.25 5.21 -3.44
C ILE A 87 5.61 5.88 -3.62
N TYR A 88 6.47 5.32 -4.46
CA TYR A 88 7.79 5.90 -4.69
C TYR A 88 7.70 7.29 -5.29
N LEU A 89 6.75 7.52 -6.19
CA LEU A 89 6.58 8.82 -6.81
C LEU A 89 5.97 9.84 -5.84
N ASN A 90 4.87 9.50 -5.19
CA ASN A 90 4.05 10.46 -4.46
C ASN A 90 4.41 10.60 -2.99
N GLU A 91 4.89 9.54 -2.35
CA GLU A 91 5.20 9.56 -0.92
C GLU A 91 6.70 9.74 -0.65
N LEU A 92 7.55 9.13 -1.48
CA LEU A 92 9.01 9.16 -1.27
C LEU A 92 9.73 10.08 -2.25
N GLU A 93 9.02 10.59 -3.26
CA GLU A 93 9.60 11.47 -4.29
C GLU A 93 10.83 10.85 -4.98
N ASP A 94 10.85 9.52 -5.08
CA ASP A 94 11.90 8.76 -5.74
C ASP A 94 11.47 8.43 -7.16
N VAL A 95 11.71 9.36 -8.08
CA VAL A 95 11.27 9.23 -9.47
C VAL A 95 11.95 8.04 -10.16
N LYS A 96 13.19 7.75 -9.82
CA LYS A 96 13.96 6.66 -10.42
C LYS A 96 13.33 5.29 -10.10
N GLN A 97 13.05 5.02 -8.83
CA GLN A 97 12.40 3.78 -8.42
C GLN A 97 10.95 3.71 -8.94
N ALA A 98 10.25 4.83 -8.89
CA ALA A 98 8.88 4.89 -9.41
C ALA A 98 8.84 4.48 -10.88
N LYS A 99 9.79 4.97 -11.68
CA LYS A 99 9.86 4.64 -13.11
C LYS A 99 10.13 3.16 -13.36
N ILE A 100 11.00 2.55 -12.55
CA ILE A 100 11.29 1.12 -12.66
C ILE A 100 10.01 0.30 -12.43
N TYR A 101 9.27 0.57 -11.36
CA TYR A 101 8.04 -0.16 -11.06
C TYR A 101 6.93 0.15 -12.05
N GLN A 102 6.84 1.40 -12.54
CA GLN A 102 5.86 1.76 -13.55
C GLN A 102 6.09 1.00 -14.85
N ASN A 103 7.35 0.86 -15.26
CA ASN A 103 7.69 0.08 -16.45
C ASN A 103 7.30 -1.38 -16.29
N GLN A 104 7.53 -1.97 -15.13
CA GLN A 104 7.14 -3.33 -14.84
C GLN A 104 5.61 -3.51 -14.90
N ALA A 105 4.87 -2.56 -14.32
CA ALA A 105 3.41 -2.57 -14.38
C ALA A 105 2.91 -2.49 -15.82
N ASN A 106 3.51 -1.61 -16.62
CA ASN A 106 3.13 -1.45 -18.03
C ASN A 106 3.43 -2.71 -18.85
N ASP A 107 4.57 -3.34 -18.61
CA ASP A 107 4.94 -4.58 -19.29
C ASP A 107 3.93 -5.68 -19.02
N ILE A 108 3.48 -5.81 -17.77
CA ILE A 108 2.47 -6.80 -17.40
C ILE A 108 1.14 -6.50 -18.11
N LYS A 109 0.69 -5.24 -18.08
CA LYS A 109 -0.55 -4.83 -18.75
C LYS A 109 -0.52 -5.13 -20.24
N ASN A 110 0.62 -4.91 -20.89
CA ASN A 110 0.76 -5.09 -22.33
C ASN A 110 0.92 -6.56 -22.73
N SER A 111 1.22 -7.44 -21.78
CA SER A 111 1.42 -8.87 -22.02
C SER A 111 0.12 -9.66 -21.91
N PHE A 112 -0.91 -9.09 -21.28
CA PHE A 112 -2.18 -9.80 -21.02
C PHE A 112 -3.44 -9.00 -21.50
#